data_8efa2b68729590fb79a5e28e09eb908c
#
_entry.id   8efa2b68729590fb79a5e28e09eb908c
#
_cell.length_a   1.000
_cell.length_b   1.000
_cell.length_c   1.000
_cell.angle_alpha   90.00
_cell.angle_beta   90.00
_cell.angle_gamma   90.00
#
_symmetry.space_group_name_H-M   'P 1'
#
loop_
_entity.id
_entity.type
_entity.pdbx_description
1 polymer ?
#
loop_
_entity_poly.entity_id
_entity_poly.type
_entity_poly.pdbx_seq_one_letter_code
_entity_poly.pdbx_strand_id
1 'polypeptide(L)'
;MYLTCPTCKKRLQIPDNKLPTDHAVRITCPACQQRFPYDPRTHRPSGGVIVDTGLAPQIGMVSMPQRMMADANAMQALVCLDSPEHQEVCQQMLQSLGYTADIMPNQFKALEYLREVSYRLFVLDAAFDGTSLDTNLVLTFLRERPLDQRRYQFVVLCAPELATADPMTAYSQSVNLVINHTDIPTCGAMLAQQLAEHDLLYRTFREMRQQLGKEV
;
A
#
# COMPACT_ATOMS: atom_id res chain seq x y z
N MET A 1 -21.21 -1.47 19.58
CA MET A 1 -21.02 -0.87 18.23
C MET A 1 -20.32 0.47 18.32
N TYR A 2 -19.49 0.83 17.33
CA TYR A 2 -18.80 2.14 17.28
C TYR A 2 -19.38 2.99 16.13
N LEU A 3 -19.71 4.25 16.42
CA LEU A 3 -20.18 5.24 15.45
C LEU A 3 -19.25 6.46 15.46
N THR A 4 -19.05 7.08 14.31
CA THR A 4 -18.23 8.29 14.20
C THR A 4 -19.13 9.50 13.99
N CYS A 5 -19.00 10.51 14.82
CA CYS A 5 -19.75 11.76 14.68
C CYS A 5 -19.33 12.49 13.39
N PRO A 6 -20.25 12.86 12.47
CA PRO A 6 -19.90 13.54 11.23
C PRO A 6 -19.33 14.95 11.45
N THR A 7 -19.70 15.61 12.55
CA THR A 7 -19.31 16.98 12.84
C THR A 7 -17.93 17.08 13.53
N CYS A 8 -17.69 16.31 14.60
CA CYS A 8 -16.44 16.41 15.36
C CYS A 8 -15.50 15.21 15.17
N LYS A 9 -15.86 14.24 14.32
CA LYS A 9 -15.12 13.02 14.00
C LYS A 9 -14.75 12.14 15.20
N LYS A 10 -15.33 12.39 16.38
CA LYS A 10 -15.08 11.59 17.58
C LYS A 10 -15.78 10.23 17.47
N ARG A 11 -15.08 9.17 17.82
CA ARG A 11 -15.63 7.80 17.92
C ARG A 11 -16.51 7.70 19.17
N LEU A 12 -17.75 7.24 19.00
CA LEU A 12 -18.73 7.04 20.05
C LEU A 12 -18.95 5.54 20.23
N GLN A 13 -18.83 5.04 21.46
CA GLN A 13 -19.17 3.66 21.78
C GLN A 13 -20.59 3.63 22.30
N ILE A 14 -21.48 3.00 21.55
CA ILE A 14 -22.90 2.87 21.91
C ILE A 14 -23.21 1.39 22.12
N PRO A 15 -23.78 1.00 23.26
CA PRO A 15 -24.23 -0.37 23.50
C PRO A 15 -25.31 -0.76 22.48
N ASP A 16 -25.20 -1.95 21.91
CA ASP A 16 -26.09 -2.43 20.85
C ASP A 16 -27.56 -2.51 21.28
N ASN A 17 -27.82 -2.69 22.59
CA ASN A 17 -29.16 -2.71 23.16
C ASN A 17 -29.88 -1.34 23.23
N LYS A 18 -29.18 -0.24 22.93
CA LYS A 18 -29.75 1.12 22.88
C LYS A 18 -30.01 1.62 21.47
N LEU A 19 -29.72 0.83 20.46
CA LEU A 19 -29.94 1.17 19.06
C LEU A 19 -31.09 0.34 18.50
N PRO A 20 -32.10 0.97 17.86
CA PRO A 20 -33.15 0.24 17.17
C PRO A 20 -32.58 -0.48 15.95
N THR A 21 -33.15 -1.62 15.62
CA THR A 21 -32.73 -2.49 14.52
C THR A 21 -33.53 -2.30 13.24
N ASP A 22 -34.64 -1.56 13.28
CA ASP A 22 -35.67 -1.52 12.25
C ASP A 22 -36.01 -0.12 11.72
N HIS A 23 -35.65 0.97 12.43
CA HIS A 23 -35.95 2.34 12.02
C HIS A 23 -34.80 3.32 12.29
N ALA A 24 -34.78 4.42 11.54
CA ALA A 24 -33.79 5.47 11.69
C ALA A 24 -34.05 6.30 12.97
N VAL A 25 -32.97 6.59 13.71
CA VAL A 25 -33.01 7.43 14.92
C VAL A 25 -32.01 8.58 14.84
N ARG A 26 -32.22 9.63 15.64
CA ARG A 26 -31.26 10.72 15.79
C ARG A 26 -30.44 10.53 17.06
N ILE A 27 -29.12 10.46 16.90
CA ILE A 27 -28.17 10.31 18.00
C ILE A 27 -27.55 11.66 18.31
N THR A 28 -27.43 11.99 19.61
CA THR A 28 -26.74 13.20 20.06
C THR A 28 -25.29 12.86 20.42
N CYS A 29 -24.35 13.55 19.82
CA CYS A 29 -22.92 13.38 20.13
C CYS A 29 -22.60 13.96 21.52
N PRO A 30 -22.04 13.19 22.46
CA PRO A 30 -21.71 13.70 23.79
C PRO A 30 -20.54 14.68 23.80
N ALA A 31 -19.75 14.75 22.71
CA ALA A 31 -18.58 15.62 22.61
C ALA A 31 -18.91 17.02 22.02
N CYS A 32 -19.80 17.09 21.02
CA CYS A 32 -20.14 18.37 20.37
C CYS A 32 -21.64 18.70 20.46
N GLN A 33 -22.43 17.86 21.11
CA GLN A 33 -23.89 17.99 21.32
C GLN A 33 -24.73 18.08 20.02
N GLN A 34 -24.08 17.86 18.87
CA GLN A 34 -24.76 17.85 17.58
C GLN A 34 -25.58 16.56 17.40
N ARG A 35 -26.80 16.71 16.84
CA ARG A 35 -27.66 15.56 16.50
C ARG A 35 -27.43 15.16 15.05
N PHE A 36 -27.22 13.87 14.81
CA PHE A 36 -27.06 13.29 13.47
C PHE A 36 -27.94 12.04 13.31
N PRO A 37 -28.42 11.75 12.09
CA PRO A 37 -29.25 10.58 11.85
C PRO A 37 -28.42 9.31 11.87
N TYR A 38 -28.97 8.25 12.44
CA TYR A 38 -28.47 6.89 12.37
C TYR A 38 -29.56 6.00 11.78
N ASP A 39 -29.26 5.30 10.70
CA ASP A 39 -30.15 4.32 10.09
C ASP A 39 -29.45 2.94 10.11
N PRO A 40 -29.99 1.95 10.82
CA PRO A 40 -29.41 0.61 10.91
C PRO A 40 -29.36 -0.10 9.55
N ARG A 41 -30.14 0.31 8.56
CA ARG A 41 -30.15 -0.28 7.22
C ARG A 41 -28.96 0.15 6.39
N THR A 42 -28.39 1.32 6.66
CA THR A 42 -27.22 1.89 5.96
C THR A 42 -25.92 1.62 6.72
N HIS A 43 -25.98 1.27 8.02
CA HIS A 43 -24.83 0.99 8.88
C HIS A 43 -24.73 -0.50 9.22
N ARG A 44 -24.61 -1.37 8.22
CA ARG A 44 -24.26 -2.77 8.47
C ARG A 44 -22.76 -2.91 8.72
N PRO A 45 -22.34 -3.61 9.80
CA PRO A 45 -20.97 -4.09 9.91
C PRO A 45 -20.71 -5.11 8.82
N SER A 46 -19.54 -5.04 8.19
CA SER A 46 -19.12 -5.88 7.08
C SER A 46 -19.22 -7.37 7.44
N GLY A 47 -20.15 -8.06 6.84
CA GLY A 47 -20.28 -9.53 6.93
C GLY A 47 -21.66 -9.99 6.46
N GLY A 48 -21.80 -10.44 5.20
CA GLY A 48 -22.90 -11.28 4.76
C GLY A 48 -23.66 -10.81 3.51
N VAL A 49 -23.48 -11.58 2.44
CA VAL A 49 -24.39 -11.95 1.34
C VAL A 49 -25.23 -10.85 0.67
N ILE A 50 -24.89 -10.62 -0.58
CA ILE A 50 -25.63 -9.80 -1.57
C ILE A 50 -26.81 -10.61 -2.08
N VAL A 51 -28.02 -10.06 -1.99
CA VAL A 51 -29.17 -10.45 -2.81
C VAL A 51 -29.53 -9.28 -3.70
N ASP A 52 -29.52 -9.55 -4.99
CA ASP A 52 -29.77 -8.65 -6.10
C ASP A 52 -31.25 -8.23 -6.13
N THR A 53 -31.54 -6.92 -6.17
CA THR A 53 -32.77 -6.39 -6.71
C THR A 53 -32.50 -5.07 -7.41
N GLY A 54 -32.63 -5.11 -8.73
CA GLY A 54 -32.31 -4.05 -9.65
C GLY A 54 -33.08 -2.74 -9.45
N LEU A 55 -32.37 -1.68 -9.50
CA LEU A 55 -32.56 -0.41 -10.24
C LEU A 55 -31.35 0.51 -9.94
N ALA A 56 -30.54 0.76 -10.94
CA ALA A 56 -29.34 1.59 -10.84
C ALA A 56 -29.66 3.07 -11.08
N PRO A 57 -29.04 4.00 -10.32
CA PRO A 57 -28.56 5.26 -10.86
C PRO A 57 -27.08 5.12 -11.21
N GLN A 58 -26.74 5.48 -12.45
CA GLN A 58 -25.38 5.54 -12.96
C GLN A 58 -24.57 6.60 -12.18
N ILE A 59 -23.84 6.16 -11.18
CA ILE A 59 -22.72 6.93 -10.61
C ILE A 59 -21.48 6.31 -11.20
N GLY A 60 -20.61 7.14 -11.80
CA GLY A 60 -19.44 6.73 -12.54
C GLY A 60 -18.65 5.63 -11.86
N MET A 61 -18.43 4.56 -12.59
CA MET A 61 -17.59 3.44 -12.19
C MET A 61 -16.18 3.95 -11.91
N VAL A 62 -15.88 4.19 -10.64
CA VAL A 62 -14.51 4.07 -10.18
C VAL A 62 -14.18 2.59 -10.34
N SER A 63 -13.40 2.25 -11.35
CA SER A 63 -12.93 0.90 -11.60
C SER A 63 -12.22 0.42 -10.34
N MET A 64 -12.85 -0.52 -9.63
CA MET A 64 -12.14 -1.30 -8.63
C MET A 64 -10.95 -1.98 -9.29
N PRO A 65 -9.76 -1.93 -8.71
CA PRO A 65 -8.61 -2.59 -9.28
C PRO A 65 -8.93 -4.08 -9.48
N GLN A 66 -8.55 -4.62 -10.63
CA GLN A 66 -8.72 -6.03 -11.06
C GLN A 66 -7.99 -7.04 -10.16
N ARG A 67 -8.03 -6.84 -8.86
CA ARG A 67 -7.27 -7.61 -7.85
C ARG A 67 -7.90 -8.93 -7.42
N MET A 68 -9.09 -9.25 -7.89
CA MET A 68 -9.80 -10.45 -7.41
C MET A 68 -9.36 -11.77 -8.09
N MET A 69 -8.38 -11.75 -9.00
CA MET A 69 -7.85 -12.96 -9.66
C MET A 69 -6.32 -12.99 -9.78
N ALA A 70 -5.58 -12.19 -9.02
CA ALA A 70 -4.14 -12.42 -8.90
C ALA A 70 -3.92 -13.67 -8.05
N ASP A 71 -3.11 -14.60 -8.54
CA ASP A 71 -2.71 -15.81 -7.81
C ASP A 71 -2.36 -15.44 -6.36
N ALA A 72 -3.00 -16.12 -5.42
CA ALA A 72 -2.81 -15.88 -3.98
C ALA A 72 -1.34 -16.08 -3.52
N ASN A 73 -0.47 -16.44 -4.44
CA ASN A 73 0.97 -16.69 -4.25
C ASN A 73 1.88 -15.70 -4.98
N ALA A 74 1.33 -14.75 -5.76
CA ALA A 74 2.13 -13.76 -6.47
C ALA A 74 2.70 -12.71 -5.50
N MET A 75 4.01 -12.50 -5.56
CA MET A 75 4.67 -11.45 -4.78
C MET A 75 4.25 -10.07 -5.32
N GLN A 76 3.89 -9.15 -4.41
CA GLN A 76 3.42 -7.82 -4.79
C GLN A 76 4.57 -6.82 -4.84
N ALA A 77 4.62 -6.01 -5.91
CA ALA A 77 5.54 -4.88 -6.06
C ALA A 77 4.77 -3.57 -6.23
N LEU A 78 5.24 -2.50 -5.60
CA LEU A 78 4.73 -1.14 -5.77
C LEU A 78 5.69 -0.36 -6.67
N VAL A 79 5.16 0.28 -7.72
CA VAL A 79 5.94 1.06 -8.70
C VAL A 79 5.48 2.50 -8.67
N CYS A 80 6.39 3.41 -8.32
CA CYS A 80 6.20 4.85 -8.25
C CYS A 80 7.22 5.52 -9.18
N LEU A 81 6.96 5.47 -10.47
CA LEU A 81 7.77 6.09 -11.55
C LEU A 81 6.86 7.04 -12.33
N ASP A 82 7.37 8.21 -12.74
CA ASP A 82 6.58 9.19 -13.51
C ASP A 82 6.60 8.90 -15.02
N SER A 83 7.72 8.38 -15.56
CA SER A 83 7.83 8.06 -16.98
C SER A 83 7.02 6.82 -17.36
N PRO A 84 6.05 6.94 -18.29
CA PRO A 84 5.29 5.78 -18.80
C PRO A 84 6.18 4.70 -19.43
N GLU A 85 7.27 5.09 -20.09
CA GLU A 85 8.24 4.18 -20.68
C GLU A 85 8.94 3.35 -19.60
N HIS A 86 9.40 4.00 -18.53
CA HIS A 86 10.01 3.29 -17.39
C HIS A 86 9.00 2.41 -16.65
N GLN A 87 7.73 2.83 -16.54
CA GLN A 87 6.66 2.03 -15.93
C GLN A 87 6.45 0.73 -16.70
N GLU A 88 6.35 0.79 -18.04
CA GLU A 88 6.13 -0.38 -18.89
C GLU A 88 7.30 -1.37 -18.81
N VAL A 89 8.52 -0.87 -18.97
CA VAL A 89 9.74 -1.69 -18.85
C VAL A 89 9.87 -2.32 -17.48
N CYS A 90 9.63 -1.55 -16.42
CA CYS A 90 9.66 -2.03 -15.05
C CYS A 90 8.58 -3.10 -14.81
N GLN A 91 7.37 -2.90 -15.30
CA GLN A 91 6.28 -3.88 -15.17
C GLN A 91 6.61 -5.21 -15.83
N GLN A 92 7.13 -5.20 -17.06
CA GLN A 92 7.55 -6.40 -17.80
C GLN A 92 8.68 -7.13 -17.06
N MET A 93 9.69 -6.38 -16.60
CA MET A 93 10.79 -6.91 -15.81
C MET A 93 10.30 -7.58 -14.51
N LEU A 94 9.45 -6.91 -13.75
CA LEU A 94 8.90 -7.42 -12.49
C LEU A 94 8.03 -8.66 -12.71
N GLN A 95 7.23 -8.69 -13.77
CA GLN A 95 6.46 -9.86 -14.15
C GLN A 95 7.36 -11.06 -14.46
N SER A 96 8.48 -10.86 -15.17
CA SER A 96 9.46 -11.93 -15.43
C SER A 96 10.11 -12.49 -14.16
N LEU A 97 10.16 -11.70 -13.10
CA LEU A 97 10.67 -12.09 -11.77
C LEU A 97 9.58 -12.66 -10.86
N GLY A 98 8.34 -12.84 -11.36
CA GLY A 98 7.22 -13.40 -10.60
C GLY A 98 6.48 -12.41 -9.69
N TYR A 99 6.67 -11.10 -9.91
CA TYR A 99 5.96 -10.05 -9.18
C TYR A 99 4.76 -9.54 -9.96
N THR A 100 3.68 -9.25 -9.24
CA THR A 100 2.57 -8.43 -9.75
C THR A 100 2.83 -6.98 -9.36
N ALA A 101 2.95 -6.09 -10.35
CA ALA A 101 3.27 -4.69 -10.14
C ALA A 101 2.02 -3.82 -10.10
N ASP A 102 1.85 -3.04 -9.02
CA ASP A 102 0.87 -1.98 -8.92
C ASP A 102 1.54 -0.63 -9.21
N ILE A 103 1.17 0.00 -10.32
CA ILE A 103 1.71 1.31 -10.71
C ILE A 103 0.88 2.41 -10.05
N MET A 104 1.55 3.31 -9.33
CA MET A 104 0.89 4.39 -8.62
C MET A 104 0.89 5.69 -9.41
N PRO A 105 -0.26 6.38 -9.50
CA PRO A 105 -0.37 7.63 -10.24
C PRO A 105 0.17 8.85 -9.47
N ASN A 106 0.27 8.77 -8.15
CA ASN A 106 0.77 9.83 -7.27
C ASN A 106 1.10 9.28 -5.88
N GLN A 107 1.76 10.10 -5.05
CA GLN A 107 2.20 9.72 -3.70
C GLN A 107 1.03 9.41 -2.75
N PHE A 108 -0.06 10.15 -2.84
CA PHE A 108 -1.22 9.95 -1.94
C PHE A 108 -1.85 8.58 -2.18
N LYS A 109 -1.97 8.19 -3.45
CA LYS A 109 -2.49 6.86 -3.80
C LYS A 109 -1.53 5.74 -3.38
N ALA A 110 -0.24 5.96 -3.54
CA ALA A 110 0.78 5.03 -3.04
C ALA A 110 0.66 4.82 -1.52
N LEU A 111 0.53 5.89 -0.74
CA LEU A 111 0.37 5.81 0.71
C LEU A 111 -0.94 5.14 1.15
N GLU A 112 -2.02 5.31 0.40
CA GLU A 112 -3.29 4.61 0.63
C GLU A 112 -3.09 3.09 0.48
N TYR A 113 -2.48 2.67 -0.64
CA TYR A 113 -2.21 1.25 -0.92
C TYR A 113 -1.23 0.62 0.07
N LEU A 114 -0.22 1.36 0.53
CA LEU A 114 0.73 0.90 1.54
C LEU A 114 0.12 0.59 2.91
N ARG A 115 -1.09 1.08 3.18
CA ARG A 115 -1.84 0.79 4.41
C ARG A 115 -2.67 -0.49 4.31
N GLU A 116 -3.03 -0.88 3.09
CA GLU A 116 -3.96 -1.98 2.83
C GLU A 116 -3.24 -3.23 2.33
N VAL A 117 -2.11 -3.07 1.65
CA VAL A 117 -1.39 -4.13 0.95
C VAL A 117 0.04 -4.25 1.45
N SER A 118 0.46 -5.49 1.67
CA SER A 118 1.84 -5.82 2.02
C SER A 118 2.66 -6.04 0.75
N TYR A 119 3.46 -5.04 0.39
CA TYR A 119 4.41 -5.14 -0.72
C TYR A 119 5.77 -5.65 -0.25
N ARG A 120 6.40 -6.50 -1.07
CA ARG A 120 7.76 -6.98 -0.82
C ARG A 120 8.82 -6.18 -1.58
N LEU A 121 8.46 -5.61 -2.71
CA LEU A 121 9.36 -4.85 -3.58
C LEU A 121 8.79 -3.48 -3.87
N PHE A 122 9.64 -2.46 -3.81
CA PHE A 122 9.31 -1.08 -4.11
C PHE A 122 10.28 -0.55 -5.14
N VAL A 123 9.76 0.03 -6.21
CA VAL A 123 10.55 0.75 -7.21
C VAL A 123 10.08 2.19 -7.22
N LEU A 124 10.92 3.11 -6.73
CA LEU A 124 10.59 4.50 -6.48
C LEU A 124 11.50 5.42 -7.29
N ASP A 125 10.92 6.39 -7.99
CA ASP A 125 11.66 7.54 -8.48
C ASP A 125 11.91 8.53 -7.33
N ALA A 126 13.13 9.06 -7.25
CA ALA A 126 13.48 10.09 -6.28
C ALA A 126 12.61 11.36 -6.42
N ALA A 127 12.25 11.69 -7.66
CA ALA A 127 11.46 12.86 -8.02
C ALA A 127 9.96 12.54 -8.25
N PHE A 128 9.48 11.38 -7.84
CA PHE A 128 8.11 10.91 -8.09
C PHE A 128 7.06 11.95 -7.68
N ASP A 129 6.09 12.20 -8.57
CA ASP A 129 5.02 13.17 -8.38
C ASP A 129 5.55 14.61 -8.18
N GLY A 130 6.65 14.96 -8.88
CA GLY A 130 7.27 16.29 -8.86
C GLY A 130 7.97 16.67 -7.56
N THR A 131 8.32 15.70 -6.72
CA THR A 131 9.02 15.92 -5.44
C THR A 131 10.54 15.84 -5.56
N SER A 132 11.22 15.90 -4.44
CA SER A 132 12.65 15.62 -4.29
C SER A 132 12.85 14.50 -3.28
N LEU A 133 14.07 13.99 -3.17
CA LEU A 133 14.44 12.97 -2.16
C LEU A 133 13.99 13.30 -0.74
N ASP A 134 14.05 14.60 -0.37
CA ASP A 134 13.70 15.05 0.99
C ASP A 134 12.19 15.24 1.19
N THR A 135 11.44 15.43 0.10
CA THR A 135 10.00 15.68 0.14
C THR A 135 9.17 14.51 -0.36
N ASN A 136 9.81 13.42 -0.76
CA ASN A 136 9.13 12.20 -1.20
C ASN A 136 8.51 11.46 -0.03
N LEU A 137 7.17 11.56 0.08
CA LEU A 137 6.41 11.00 1.21
C LEU A 137 6.43 9.47 1.23
N VAL A 138 6.51 8.82 0.06
CA VAL A 138 6.56 7.35 -0.02
C VAL A 138 7.90 6.85 0.53
N LEU A 139 8.99 7.48 0.12
CA LEU A 139 10.34 7.16 0.60
C LEU A 139 10.47 7.40 2.11
N THR A 140 9.97 8.54 2.61
CA THR A 140 9.94 8.86 4.03
C THR A 140 9.16 7.80 4.81
N PHE A 141 7.97 7.43 4.35
CA PHE A 141 7.15 6.40 4.98
C PHE A 141 7.88 5.04 5.06
N LEU A 142 8.60 4.63 4.01
CA LEU A 142 9.35 3.38 4.00
C LEU A 142 10.57 3.42 4.92
N ARG A 143 11.24 4.57 5.03
CA ARG A 143 12.38 4.78 5.94
C ARG A 143 11.99 4.68 7.41
N GLU A 144 10.80 5.17 7.77
CA GLU A 144 10.28 5.19 9.14
C GLU A 144 9.70 3.84 9.58
N ARG A 145 9.59 2.86 8.69
CA ARG A 145 9.08 1.54 9.07
C ARG A 145 10.00 0.83 10.07
N PRO A 146 9.42 0.10 11.03
CA PRO A 146 10.19 -0.72 11.98
C PRO A 146 11.10 -1.73 11.26
N LEU A 147 12.26 -2.03 11.83
CA LEU A 147 13.25 -2.94 11.23
C LEU A 147 12.72 -4.33 10.95
N ASP A 148 11.78 -4.82 11.75
CA ASP A 148 11.16 -6.12 11.55
C ASP A 148 10.29 -6.16 10.27
N GLN A 149 9.67 -5.06 9.88
CA GLN A 149 8.96 -4.92 8.60
C GLN A 149 9.94 -4.69 7.44
N ARG A 150 10.96 -3.83 7.64
CA ARG A 150 11.96 -3.54 6.59
C ARG A 150 12.73 -4.77 6.12
N ARG A 151 12.93 -5.78 6.96
CA ARG A 151 13.56 -7.06 6.60
C ARG A 151 12.76 -7.93 5.64
N TYR A 152 11.49 -7.61 5.42
CA TYR A 152 10.61 -8.24 4.42
C TYR A 152 10.50 -7.42 3.13
N GLN A 153 11.08 -6.24 3.09
CA GLN A 153 10.90 -5.26 2.03
C GLN A 153 12.22 -4.99 1.32
N PHE A 154 12.15 -4.90 0.01
CA PHE A 154 13.27 -4.49 -0.82
C PHE A 154 12.92 -3.17 -1.52
N VAL A 155 13.69 -2.13 -1.31
CA VAL A 155 13.45 -0.79 -1.84
C VAL A 155 14.52 -0.46 -2.87
N VAL A 156 14.08 -0.18 -4.09
CA VAL A 156 14.89 0.32 -5.20
C VAL A 156 14.59 1.81 -5.36
N LEU A 157 15.62 2.63 -5.39
CA LEU A 157 15.53 4.07 -5.65
C LEU A 157 16.12 4.38 -7.02
N CYS A 158 15.33 5.02 -7.88
CA CYS A 158 15.73 5.42 -9.23
C CYS A 158 15.92 6.94 -9.31
N ALA A 159 16.97 7.40 -9.97
CA ALA A 159 17.16 8.81 -10.31
C ALA A 159 18.25 8.95 -11.40
N PRO A 160 18.21 10.02 -12.21
CA PRO A 160 19.17 10.21 -13.30
C PRO A 160 20.59 10.54 -12.80
N GLU A 161 20.73 11.08 -11.59
CA GLU A 161 22.01 11.47 -11.01
C GLU A 161 22.68 10.35 -10.19
N LEU A 162 22.00 9.22 -9.98
CA LEU A 162 22.55 8.12 -9.19
C LEU A 162 23.49 7.24 -10.04
N ALA A 163 24.55 6.74 -9.41
CA ALA A 163 25.34 5.64 -9.96
C ALA A 163 24.68 4.32 -9.60
N THR A 164 24.35 3.51 -10.61
CA THR A 164 23.69 2.21 -10.41
C THR A 164 24.54 1.29 -9.51
N ALA A 165 23.88 0.65 -8.55
CA ALA A 165 24.47 -0.25 -7.57
C ALA A 165 25.51 0.40 -6.62
N ASP A 166 25.50 1.73 -6.43
CA ASP A 166 26.35 2.37 -5.44
C ASP A 166 25.85 2.05 -4.01
N PRO A 167 26.62 1.26 -3.23
CA PRO A 167 26.20 0.83 -1.90
C PRO A 167 26.21 1.98 -0.88
N MET A 168 27.05 3.01 -1.07
CA MET A 168 27.14 4.11 -0.13
C MET A 168 25.92 5.03 -0.27
N THR A 169 25.50 5.29 -1.49
CA THR A 169 24.26 6.03 -1.74
C THR A 169 23.04 5.23 -1.28
N ALA A 170 22.95 3.94 -1.56
CA ALA A 170 21.88 3.09 -1.06
C ALA A 170 21.78 3.12 0.48
N TYR A 171 22.91 3.01 1.16
CA TYR A 171 22.99 3.09 2.61
C TYR A 171 22.54 4.46 3.14
N SER A 172 23.06 5.55 2.58
CA SER A 172 22.72 6.92 3.00
C SER A 172 21.22 7.23 2.81
N GLN A 173 20.62 6.68 1.76
CA GLN A 173 19.20 6.82 1.47
C GLN A 173 18.32 5.79 2.18
N SER A 174 18.91 4.87 2.95
CA SER A 174 18.21 3.79 3.65
C SER A 174 17.37 2.93 2.70
N VAL A 175 17.87 2.67 1.50
CA VAL A 175 17.29 1.78 0.48
C VAL A 175 18.20 0.57 0.24
N ASN A 176 17.71 -0.42 -0.49
CA ASN A 176 18.50 -1.64 -0.74
C ASN A 176 19.34 -1.54 -2.03
N LEU A 177 18.83 -0.81 -3.02
CA LEU A 177 19.48 -0.66 -4.31
C LEU A 177 19.20 0.72 -4.88
N VAL A 178 20.18 1.30 -5.57
CA VAL A 178 20.00 2.52 -6.38
C VAL A 178 20.23 2.19 -7.85
N ILE A 179 19.43 2.79 -8.74
CA ILE A 179 19.50 2.56 -10.18
C ILE A 179 19.43 3.91 -10.91
N ASN A 180 20.34 4.12 -11.86
CA ASN A 180 20.23 5.23 -12.80
C ASN A 180 19.04 4.98 -13.76
N HIS A 181 18.33 6.03 -14.15
CA HIS A 181 17.20 5.91 -15.09
C HIS A 181 17.60 5.23 -16.40
N THR A 182 18.82 5.48 -16.90
CA THR A 182 19.35 4.87 -18.14
C THR A 182 19.50 3.36 -18.06
N ASP A 183 19.65 2.82 -16.84
CA ASP A 183 19.93 1.42 -16.61
C ASP A 183 18.66 0.60 -16.29
N ILE A 184 17.50 1.27 -16.08
CA ILE A 184 16.22 0.58 -15.80
C ILE A 184 15.94 -0.54 -16.83
N PRO A 185 16.12 -0.33 -18.15
CA PRO A 185 15.83 -1.38 -19.13
C PRO A 185 16.71 -2.64 -19.01
N THR A 186 17.89 -2.51 -18.42
CA THR A 186 18.91 -3.59 -18.39
C THR A 186 19.17 -4.14 -17.01
N CYS A 187 18.58 -3.58 -15.94
CA CYS A 187 18.87 -3.92 -14.56
C CYS A 187 18.24 -5.24 -14.07
N GLY A 188 17.43 -5.92 -14.88
CA GLY A 188 16.64 -7.09 -14.44
C GLY A 188 17.47 -8.22 -13.83
N ALA A 189 18.60 -8.60 -14.45
CA ALA A 189 19.46 -9.65 -13.91
C ALA A 189 20.12 -9.23 -12.59
N MET A 190 20.57 -7.97 -12.48
CA MET A 190 21.12 -7.42 -11.25
C MET A 190 20.07 -7.36 -10.14
N LEU A 191 18.86 -6.90 -10.45
CA LEU A 191 17.76 -6.86 -9.47
C LEU A 191 17.43 -8.27 -8.96
N ALA A 192 17.36 -9.28 -9.85
CA ALA A 192 17.12 -10.67 -9.47
C ALA A 192 18.19 -11.18 -8.49
N GLN A 193 19.47 -10.91 -8.76
CA GLN A 193 20.58 -11.27 -7.89
C GLN A 193 20.46 -10.59 -6.53
N GLN A 194 20.21 -9.29 -6.48
CA GLN A 194 20.12 -8.53 -5.24
C GLN A 194 18.91 -8.97 -4.38
N LEU A 195 17.79 -9.32 -5.01
CA LEU A 195 16.63 -9.89 -4.33
C LEU A 195 16.97 -11.26 -3.71
N ALA A 196 17.68 -12.13 -4.44
CA ALA A 196 18.11 -13.43 -3.92
C ALA A 196 19.08 -13.30 -2.75
N GLU A 197 20.03 -12.37 -2.82
CA GLU A 197 20.97 -12.07 -1.73
C GLU A 197 20.24 -11.54 -0.49
N HIS A 198 19.29 -10.65 -0.68
CA HIS A 198 18.45 -10.13 0.41
C HIS A 198 17.59 -11.24 1.05
N ASP A 199 17.02 -12.12 0.24
CA ASP A 199 16.26 -13.25 0.75
C ASP A 199 17.12 -14.23 1.54
N LEU A 200 18.34 -14.47 1.11
CA LEU A 200 19.32 -15.30 1.82
C LEU A 200 19.74 -14.66 3.15
N LEU A 201 20.03 -13.34 3.13
CA LEU A 201 20.45 -12.58 4.32
C LEU A 201 19.41 -12.63 5.45
N TYR A 202 18.12 -12.49 5.11
CA TYR A 202 17.05 -12.44 6.10
C TYR A 202 16.29 -13.77 6.27
N ARG A 203 16.72 -14.86 5.63
CA ARG A 203 16.06 -16.17 5.71
C ARG A 203 15.89 -16.66 7.14
N THR A 204 16.97 -16.72 7.89
CA THR A 204 16.93 -17.19 9.29
C THR A 204 16.02 -16.33 10.17
N PHE A 205 16.04 -15.01 9.98
CA PHE A 205 15.16 -14.11 10.71
C PHE A 205 13.68 -14.41 10.42
N ARG A 206 13.31 -14.65 9.15
CA ARG A 206 11.93 -14.96 8.74
C ARG A 206 11.48 -16.32 9.26
N GLU A 207 12.33 -17.34 9.16
CA GLU A 207 12.07 -18.68 9.69
C GLU A 207 11.81 -18.65 11.20
N MET A 208 12.65 -17.94 11.95
CA MET A 208 12.47 -17.79 13.40
C MET A 208 11.17 -17.05 13.76
N ARG A 209 10.80 -16.00 13.02
CA ARG A 209 9.55 -15.30 13.25
C ARG A 209 8.33 -16.18 12.96
N GLN A 210 8.36 -16.94 11.89
CA GLN A 210 7.31 -17.88 11.53
C GLN A 210 7.12 -18.94 12.63
N GLN A 211 8.21 -19.51 13.16
CA GLN A 211 8.16 -20.45 14.27
C GLN A 211 7.54 -19.85 15.55
N LEU A 212 7.73 -18.55 15.76
CA LEU A 212 7.15 -17.82 16.91
C LEU A 212 5.70 -17.36 16.68
N GLY A 213 5.09 -17.67 15.53
CA GLY A 213 3.74 -17.21 15.17
C GLY A 213 3.60 -15.68 15.03
N LYS A 214 4.70 -14.99 14.72
CA LYS A 214 4.77 -13.53 14.56
C LYS A 214 4.95 -13.13 13.10
N GLU A 215 4.11 -13.65 12.21
CA GLU A 215 4.09 -13.21 10.81
C GLU A 215 3.61 -11.75 10.70
N VAL A 216 4.14 -11.01 9.69
CA VAL A 216 3.80 -9.59 9.43
C VAL A 216 2.71 -9.52 8.38
#